data_3383474ed008229da94dc283d33a3280
#
_entry.id   3383474ed008229da94dc283d33a3280
#
_cell.length_a   1.000
_cell.length_b   1.000
_cell.length_c   1.000
_cell.angle_alpha   90.00
_cell.angle_beta   90.00
_cell.angle_gamma   90.00
#
_symmetry.space_group_name_H-M   'P 1'
#
loop_
_entity.id
_entity.type
_entity.pdbx_description
1 polymer ?
#
loop_
_entity_poly.entity_id
_entity_poly.type
_entity_poly.pdbx_seq_one_letter_code
_entity_poly.pdbx_strand_id
1 'polypeptide(L)'
;VFSGALEGEAALPVDSDVFSSVRYNQHGDDLGYGYPHTLRVVLDLKGGASYAKNITVEAGSSGVRITATPSVSPELPPIDPNKYTVVLDAGHDGKTLGAVYPDANGVDIYEKDLTLSMVYKLRDILLNEGYNVVLTRDGETAGDLYERSELANRVNADLFVSIHCNSAPTVPTFQGLYTYYYPTSSRSKAFAQAVQDAACAASGAVDRGIASANFVVLRETNMAAVLVETGFMTNVEELTRLCDETYQQKLMEGVARGVGDYLNSLPRK
;
A
#
# COMPACT_ATOMS: atom_id res chain seq x y z
N VAL A 1 -4.36 -29.19 4.62
CA VAL A 1 -4.50 -30.38 3.76
C VAL A 1 -5.39 -31.35 4.50
N PHE A 2 -6.47 -31.82 3.87
CA PHE A 2 -7.43 -32.73 4.49
C PHE A 2 -7.37 -34.07 3.76
N SER A 3 -7.42 -35.17 4.50
CA SER A 3 -7.56 -36.49 3.94
C SER A 3 -9.00 -36.97 4.13
N GLY A 4 -9.68 -37.36 3.07
CA GLY A 4 -11.04 -37.86 3.12
C GLY A 4 -11.57 -38.14 1.72
N ALA A 5 -12.64 -38.94 1.62
CA ALA A 5 -13.37 -39.16 0.39
C ALA A 5 -14.59 -38.22 0.36
N LEU A 6 -14.81 -37.55 -0.78
CA LEU A 6 -16.00 -36.77 -1.05
C LEU A 6 -16.80 -37.40 -2.17
N GLU A 7 -18.08 -37.56 -1.95
CA GLU A 7 -19.04 -37.87 -3.01
C GLU A 7 -19.90 -36.63 -3.24
N GLY A 8 -20.00 -36.14 -4.48
CA GLY A 8 -20.89 -35.04 -4.81
C GLY A 8 -20.35 -34.05 -5.85
N GLU A 9 -20.98 -32.88 -5.91
CA GLU A 9 -20.67 -31.84 -6.90
C GLU A 9 -19.35 -31.12 -6.65
N ALA A 10 -18.67 -30.80 -7.75
CA ALA A 10 -17.37 -30.09 -7.71
C ALA A 10 -17.49 -28.59 -7.40
N ALA A 11 -18.70 -28.03 -7.40
CA ALA A 11 -18.99 -26.65 -7.03
C ALA A 11 -20.30 -26.56 -6.24
N LEU A 12 -20.28 -25.80 -5.16
CA LEU A 12 -21.44 -25.57 -4.31
C LEU A 12 -21.87 -24.10 -4.46
N PRO A 13 -23.17 -23.86 -4.73
CA PRO A 13 -23.73 -22.52 -4.62
C PRO A 13 -23.70 -22.09 -3.16
N VAL A 14 -23.28 -20.86 -2.90
CA VAL A 14 -23.23 -20.30 -1.55
C VAL A 14 -23.98 -18.96 -1.52
N ASP A 15 -24.86 -18.83 -0.53
CA ASP A 15 -25.45 -17.54 -0.18
C ASP A 15 -24.61 -16.93 0.95
N SER A 16 -23.67 -16.07 0.56
CA SER A 16 -22.71 -15.48 1.48
C SER A 16 -22.28 -14.09 0.99
N ASP A 17 -22.11 -13.16 1.93
CA ASP A 17 -21.56 -11.84 1.63
C ASP A 17 -20.03 -11.87 1.39
N VAL A 18 -19.38 -12.96 1.75
CA VAL A 18 -17.92 -13.12 1.68
C VAL A 18 -17.47 -13.96 0.49
N PHE A 19 -18.23 -15.04 0.17
CA PHE A 19 -17.89 -15.95 -0.92
C PHE A 19 -18.79 -15.73 -2.14
N SER A 20 -18.21 -15.84 -3.32
CA SER A 20 -18.92 -15.95 -4.58
C SER A 20 -19.18 -17.40 -4.96
N SER A 21 -18.24 -18.31 -4.62
CA SER A 21 -18.38 -19.75 -4.81
C SER A 21 -17.46 -20.53 -3.87
N VAL A 22 -17.82 -21.80 -3.65
CA VAL A 22 -16.95 -22.81 -3.02
C VAL A 22 -16.77 -23.94 -4.01
N ARG A 23 -15.54 -24.22 -4.41
CA ARG A 23 -15.19 -25.31 -5.31
C ARG A 23 -14.33 -26.31 -4.58
N TYR A 24 -14.48 -27.57 -4.89
CA TYR A 24 -13.63 -28.61 -4.34
C TYR A 24 -13.25 -29.66 -5.39
N ASN A 25 -12.10 -30.26 -5.20
CA ASN A 25 -11.65 -31.38 -5.99
C ASN A 25 -10.86 -32.35 -5.11
N GLN A 26 -11.06 -33.64 -5.32
CA GLN A 26 -10.31 -34.68 -4.67
C GLN A 26 -9.20 -35.18 -5.61
N HIS A 27 -8.00 -35.23 -5.09
CA HIS A 27 -6.83 -35.77 -5.77
C HIS A 27 -6.53 -37.16 -5.17
N GLY A 28 -6.43 -38.17 -6.04
CA GLY A 28 -6.06 -39.55 -5.63
C GLY A 28 -4.60 -39.71 -5.26
N ASP A 29 -3.75 -38.74 -5.69
CA ASP A 29 -2.31 -38.79 -5.50
C ASP A 29 -1.85 -37.76 -4.47
N ASP A 30 -0.69 -38.04 -3.85
CA ASP A 30 -0.02 -37.10 -3.00
C ASP A 30 0.46 -35.90 -3.83
N LEU A 31 -0.06 -34.71 -3.52
CA LEU A 31 0.35 -33.44 -4.15
C LEU A 31 1.67 -32.89 -3.57
N GLY A 32 2.51 -33.73 -2.98
CA GLY A 32 3.77 -33.34 -2.35
C GLY A 32 3.65 -33.00 -0.86
N TYR A 33 2.50 -33.31 -0.24
CA TYR A 33 2.24 -33.05 1.18
C TYR A 33 2.35 -34.31 2.06
N GLY A 34 2.70 -35.48 1.49
CA GLY A 34 2.84 -36.73 2.22
C GLY A 34 1.53 -37.44 2.55
N TYR A 35 0.42 -37.09 1.90
CA TYR A 35 -0.92 -37.68 2.12
C TYR A 35 -1.46 -38.33 0.83
N PRO A 36 -1.88 -39.61 0.88
CA PRO A 36 -2.31 -40.35 -0.30
C PRO A 36 -3.65 -39.89 -0.91
N HIS A 37 -4.44 -39.14 -0.17
CA HIS A 37 -5.70 -38.57 -0.65
C HIS A 37 -5.85 -37.15 -0.18
N THR A 38 -5.74 -36.20 -1.10
CA THR A 38 -5.83 -34.78 -0.79
C THR A 38 -7.14 -34.20 -1.30
N LEU A 39 -7.90 -33.55 -0.42
CA LEU A 39 -9.02 -32.72 -0.79
C LEU A 39 -8.58 -31.26 -0.89
N ARG A 40 -8.76 -30.66 -2.06
CA ARG A 40 -8.56 -29.24 -2.28
C ARG A 40 -9.91 -28.52 -2.26
N VAL A 41 -10.06 -27.58 -1.36
CA VAL A 41 -11.22 -26.66 -1.31
C VAL A 41 -10.74 -25.27 -1.71
N VAL A 42 -11.40 -24.66 -2.66
CA VAL A 42 -11.15 -23.31 -3.13
C VAL A 42 -12.35 -22.45 -2.79
N LEU A 43 -12.11 -21.35 -2.09
CA LEU A 43 -13.09 -20.35 -1.73
C LEU A 43 -12.84 -19.13 -2.64
N ASP A 44 -13.80 -18.87 -3.55
CA ASP A 44 -13.74 -17.69 -4.39
C ASP A 44 -14.35 -16.52 -3.59
N LEU A 45 -13.53 -15.58 -3.19
CA LEU A 45 -13.96 -14.44 -2.37
C LEU A 45 -14.68 -13.39 -3.23
N LYS A 46 -15.67 -12.74 -2.66
CA LYS A 46 -16.27 -11.53 -3.24
C LYS A 46 -15.31 -10.35 -3.06
N GLY A 47 -15.46 -9.32 -3.91
CA GLY A 47 -14.63 -8.11 -3.81
C GLY A 47 -14.69 -7.48 -2.41
N GLY A 48 -13.56 -7.08 -1.88
CA GLY A 48 -13.42 -6.54 -0.54
C GLY A 48 -13.24 -7.57 0.58
N ALA A 49 -13.36 -8.86 0.29
CA ALA A 49 -13.09 -9.92 1.26
C ALA A 49 -11.64 -10.39 1.14
N SER A 50 -10.96 -10.57 2.26
CA SER A 50 -9.61 -11.14 2.31
C SER A 50 -9.56 -12.38 3.20
N TYR A 51 -8.67 -13.33 2.88
CA TYR A 51 -8.49 -14.52 3.69
C TYR A 51 -8.12 -14.18 5.15
N ALA A 52 -7.18 -13.28 5.34
CA ALA A 52 -6.66 -12.96 6.68
C ALA A 52 -7.70 -12.31 7.61
N LYS A 53 -8.66 -11.57 7.04
CA LYS A 53 -9.68 -10.85 7.82
C LYS A 53 -10.99 -11.59 7.94
N ASN A 54 -11.36 -12.31 6.89
CA ASN A 54 -12.72 -12.80 6.74
C ASN A 54 -12.86 -14.30 6.95
N ILE A 55 -11.75 -15.05 6.95
CA ILE A 55 -11.79 -16.51 6.98
C ILE A 55 -11.07 -17.03 8.23
N THR A 56 -11.81 -17.81 9.02
CA THR A 56 -11.25 -18.60 10.11
C THR A 56 -11.35 -20.07 9.75
N VAL A 57 -10.27 -20.81 9.91
CA VAL A 57 -10.21 -22.26 9.67
C VAL A 57 -9.90 -22.96 10.98
N GLU A 58 -10.82 -23.78 11.42
CA GLU A 58 -10.69 -24.58 12.64
C GLU A 58 -10.71 -26.06 12.29
N ALA A 59 -9.67 -26.81 12.68
CA ALA A 59 -9.60 -28.25 12.54
C ALA A 59 -10.02 -28.93 13.85
N GLY A 60 -11.00 -29.82 13.78
CA GLY A 60 -11.48 -30.62 14.91
C GLY A 60 -11.46 -32.10 14.58
N SER A 61 -11.77 -32.96 15.59
CA SER A 61 -11.82 -34.42 15.44
C SER A 61 -12.90 -34.89 14.46
N SER A 62 -13.90 -34.09 14.21
CA SER A 62 -15.04 -34.41 13.31
C SER A 62 -14.97 -33.72 11.95
N GLY A 63 -13.90 -32.97 11.66
CA GLY A 63 -13.75 -32.27 10.39
C GLY A 63 -13.13 -30.89 10.52
N VAL A 64 -13.25 -30.11 9.48
CA VAL A 64 -12.77 -28.72 9.40
C VAL A 64 -13.96 -27.79 9.26
N ARG A 65 -13.97 -26.77 10.09
CA ARG A 65 -14.93 -25.67 10.00
C ARG A 65 -14.24 -24.46 9.36
N ILE A 66 -14.84 -23.93 8.31
CA ILE A 66 -14.41 -22.68 7.70
C ILE A 66 -15.51 -21.67 7.99
N THR A 67 -15.18 -20.63 8.73
CA THR A 67 -16.14 -19.57 9.07
C THR A 67 -15.77 -18.32 8.27
N ALA A 68 -16.74 -17.78 7.56
CA ALA A 68 -16.64 -16.49 6.90
C ALA A 68 -17.34 -15.43 7.74
N THR A 69 -16.63 -14.35 8.03
CA THR A 69 -17.21 -13.19 8.72
C THR A 69 -17.20 -12.02 7.73
N PRO A 70 -18.37 -11.40 7.45
CA PRO A 70 -18.40 -10.21 6.62
C PRO A 70 -17.45 -9.14 7.20
N SER A 71 -16.64 -8.53 6.36
CA SER A 71 -15.95 -7.32 6.79
C SER A 71 -16.99 -6.26 7.07
N VAL A 72 -17.02 -5.76 8.28
CA VAL A 72 -17.57 -4.43 8.50
C VAL A 72 -16.56 -3.51 7.82
N SER A 73 -16.84 -3.09 6.60
CA SER A 73 -16.02 -2.08 5.94
C SER A 73 -15.93 -0.89 6.86
N PRO A 74 -14.74 -0.40 7.25
CA PRO A 74 -14.65 0.83 7.99
C PRO A 74 -15.46 1.89 7.25
N GLU A 75 -16.22 2.67 7.99
CA GLU A 75 -16.99 3.77 7.41
C GLU A 75 -16.01 4.66 6.64
N LEU A 76 -16.28 4.88 5.35
CA LEU A 76 -15.41 5.74 4.55
C LEU A 76 -15.48 7.16 5.09
N PRO A 77 -14.36 7.88 5.14
CA PRO A 77 -14.38 9.27 5.55
C PRO A 77 -15.30 10.07 4.61
N PRO A 78 -15.96 11.13 5.09
CA PRO A 78 -16.80 11.96 4.25
C PRO A 78 -15.95 12.62 3.15
N ILE A 79 -16.36 12.45 1.91
CA ILE A 79 -15.71 12.98 0.70
C ILE A 79 -16.63 13.96 0.01
N ASP A 80 -16.14 15.18 -0.22
CA ASP A 80 -16.83 16.16 -1.06
C ASP A 80 -16.66 15.78 -2.54
N PRO A 81 -17.74 15.45 -3.27
CA PRO A 81 -17.66 15.00 -4.65
C PRO A 81 -17.17 16.07 -5.64
N ASN A 82 -17.13 17.34 -5.21
CA ASN A 82 -16.67 18.46 -6.04
C ASN A 82 -15.16 18.72 -5.92
N LYS A 83 -14.47 17.97 -5.09
CA LYS A 83 -13.03 18.09 -4.85
C LYS A 83 -12.30 16.85 -5.35
N TYR A 84 -11.05 17.03 -5.77
CA TYR A 84 -10.18 15.90 -6.00
C TYR A 84 -9.86 15.17 -4.69
N THR A 85 -9.81 13.86 -4.75
CA THR A 85 -9.51 12.98 -3.62
C THR A 85 -8.11 12.38 -3.80
N VAL A 86 -7.24 12.61 -2.84
CA VAL A 86 -5.88 12.06 -2.79
C VAL A 86 -5.79 11.09 -1.63
N VAL A 87 -5.40 9.85 -1.91
CA VAL A 87 -5.07 8.88 -0.87
C VAL A 87 -3.58 8.93 -0.60
N LEU A 88 -3.23 9.10 0.66
CA LEU A 88 -1.85 9.12 1.15
C LEU A 88 -1.56 7.84 1.91
N ASP A 89 -0.48 7.19 1.53
CA ASP A 89 -0.01 5.95 2.11
C ASP A 89 1.32 6.17 2.82
N ALA A 90 1.33 6.06 4.14
CA ALA A 90 2.56 6.04 4.92
C ALA A 90 3.13 4.61 4.91
N GLY A 91 4.27 4.41 4.29
CA GLY A 91 4.92 3.12 4.21
C GLY A 91 5.12 2.47 5.57
N HIS A 92 5.03 1.13 5.62
CA HIS A 92 5.20 0.33 6.84
C HIS A 92 4.14 0.58 7.92
N ASP A 93 4.33 0.02 9.13
CA ASP A 93 3.44 0.14 10.29
C ASP A 93 4.11 -0.42 11.56
N GLY A 94 3.37 -0.58 12.65
CA GLY A 94 3.89 -1.15 13.90
C GLY A 94 4.29 -2.62 13.83
N LYS A 95 3.89 -3.35 12.76
CA LYS A 95 4.27 -4.75 12.52
C LYS A 95 5.45 -4.87 11.55
N THR A 96 5.52 -3.96 10.60
CA THR A 96 6.55 -3.91 9.56
C THR A 96 7.30 -2.58 9.66
N LEU A 97 8.39 -2.55 10.41
CA LEU A 97 9.09 -1.31 10.79
C LEU A 97 9.76 -0.58 9.62
N GLY A 98 9.95 -1.26 8.48
CA GLY A 98 10.76 -0.75 7.38
C GLY A 98 12.25 -0.80 7.68
N ALA A 99 13.02 0.08 7.09
CA ALA A 99 14.43 0.26 7.39
C ALA A 99 14.62 0.81 8.80
N VAL A 100 15.67 0.35 9.48
CA VAL A 100 16.03 0.80 10.83
C VAL A 100 17.50 1.13 10.85
N TYR A 101 17.84 2.38 11.17
CA TYR A 101 19.23 2.84 11.24
C TYR A 101 19.41 3.80 12.41
N PRO A 102 20.58 3.74 13.12
CA PRO A 102 20.85 4.66 14.21
C PRO A 102 21.15 6.08 13.69
N ASP A 103 20.67 7.06 14.43
CA ASP A 103 21.08 8.45 14.27
C ASP A 103 22.53 8.69 14.77
N ALA A 104 23.00 9.94 14.71
CA ALA A 104 24.33 10.32 15.18
C ALA A 104 24.56 10.09 16.70
N ASN A 105 23.51 9.92 17.47
CA ASN A 105 23.54 9.64 18.92
C ASN A 105 23.40 8.14 19.23
N GLY A 106 23.24 7.29 18.21
CA GLY A 106 23.03 5.86 18.37
C GLY A 106 21.59 5.47 18.70
N VAL A 107 20.61 6.37 18.47
CA VAL A 107 19.18 6.08 18.64
C VAL A 107 18.63 5.54 17.34
N ASP A 108 17.97 4.38 17.42
CA ASP A 108 17.34 3.76 16.26
C ASP A 108 16.20 4.62 15.70
N ILE A 109 16.30 4.92 14.41
CA ILE A 109 15.30 5.62 13.63
C ILE A 109 14.58 4.60 12.76
N TYR A 110 13.26 4.60 12.80
CA TYR A 110 12.41 3.67 12.06
C TYR A 110 11.78 4.35 10.85
N GLU A 111 11.84 3.69 9.70
CA GLU A 111 11.21 4.20 8.46
C GLU A 111 9.73 4.50 8.66
N LYS A 112 9.00 3.61 9.35
CA LYS A 112 7.57 3.78 9.64
C LYS A 112 7.22 5.12 10.30
N ASP A 113 8.13 5.65 11.15
CA ASP A 113 7.89 6.89 11.88
C ASP A 113 8.16 8.11 10.99
N LEU A 114 9.22 8.05 10.18
CA LEU A 114 9.53 9.08 9.20
C LEU A 114 8.43 9.21 8.14
N THR A 115 7.96 8.07 7.61
CA THR A 115 6.91 8.08 6.58
C THR A 115 5.59 8.64 7.12
N LEU A 116 5.22 8.29 8.35
CA LEU A 116 4.01 8.82 8.98
C LEU A 116 4.11 10.33 9.24
N SER A 117 5.27 10.79 9.75
CA SER A 117 5.54 12.22 9.97
C SER A 117 5.40 13.02 8.67
N MET A 118 6.01 12.53 7.58
CA MET A 118 5.93 13.16 6.27
C MET A 118 4.49 13.15 5.71
N VAL A 119 3.78 12.03 5.83
CA VAL A 119 2.39 11.93 5.37
C VAL A 119 1.47 12.90 6.11
N TYR A 120 1.65 13.12 7.40
CA TYR A 120 0.87 14.12 8.13
C TYR A 120 1.11 15.53 7.59
N LYS A 121 2.36 15.90 7.29
CA LYS A 121 2.67 17.20 6.67
C LYS A 121 2.00 17.35 5.31
N LEU A 122 2.12 16.31 4.46
CA LEU A 122 1.51 16.31 3.13
C LEU A 122 -0.01 16.39 3.21
N ARG A 123 -0.64 15.67 4.15
CA ARG A 123 -2.08 15.75 4.42
C ARG A 123 -2.51 17.19 4.72
N ASP A 124 -1.81 17.82 5.65
CA ASP A 124 -2.19 19.16 6.10
C ASP A 124 -2.04 20.22 4.99
N ILE A 125 -1.00 20.07 4.15
CA ILE A 125 -0.82 20.93 2.97
C ILE A 125 -1.99 20.72 1.98
N LEU A 126 -2.28 19.49 1.60
CA LEU A 126 -3.32 19.19 0.62
C LEU A 126 -4.73 19.55 1.10
N LEU A 127 -5.04 19.37 2.40
CA LEU A 127 -6.29 19.82 2.99
C LEU A 127 -6.43 21.35 2.91
N ASN A 128 -5.35 22.10 3.18
CA ASN A 128 -5.33 23.56 3.06
C ASN A 128 -5.48 24.03 1.61
N GLU A 129 -5.02 23.23 0.64
CA GLU A 129 -5.21 23.48 -0.80
C GLU A 129 -6.61 23.08 -1.30
N GLY A 130 -7.44 22.50 -0.43
CA GLY A 130 -8.84 22.21 -0.71
C GLY A 130 -9.13 20.83 -1.26
N TYR A 131 -8.18 19.89 -1.23
CA TYR A 131 -8.38 18.49 -1.62
C TYR A 131 -9.11 17.69 -0.53
N ASN A 132 -9.80 16.62 -0.91
CA ASN A 132 -10.10 15.55 0.04
C ASN A 132 -8.84 14.70 0.25
N VAL A 133 -8.53 14.37 1.49
CA VAL A 133 -7.38 13.52 1.83
C VAL A 133 -7.83 12.34 2.66
N VAL A 134 -7.42 11.15 2.26
CA VAL A 134 -7.67 9.90 2.98
C VAL A 134 -6.33 9.23 3.27
N LEU A 135 -6.12 8.82 4.51
CA LEU A 135 -4.91 8.13 4.92
C LEU A 135 -5.12 6.62 4.93
N THR A 136 -4.13 5.83 4.46
CA THR A 136 -4.17 4.36 4.58
C THR A 136 -3.91 3.89 6.00
N ARG A 137 -3.21 4.70 6.79
CA ARG A 137 -3.04 4.55 8.25
C ARG A 137 -2.94 5.90 8.93
N ASP A 138 -3.42 5.91 10.17
CA ASP A 138 -3.33 7.04 11.09
C ASP A 138 -2.84 6.50 12.45
N GLY A 139 -1.52 6.30 12.55
CA GLY A 139 -0.85 5.69 13.69
C GLY A 139 -0.12 4.37 13.34
N GLU A 140 -0.02 3.47 14.33
CA GLU A 140 0.78 2.25 14.24
C GLU A 140 0.13 1.09 13.47
N THR A 141 -1.16 1.18 13.21
CA THR A 141 -1.91 0.10 12.55
C THR A 141 -2.21 0.48 11.11
N ALA A 142 -1.79 -0.38 10.20
CA ALA A 142 -2.18 -0.30 8.79
C ALA A 142 -2.83 -1.61 8.34
N GLY A 143 -3.60 -1.54 7.27
CA GLY A 143 -3.97 -2.70 6.48
C GLY A 143 -2.77 -3.30 5.73
N ASP A 144 -2.92 -4.50 5.20
CA ASP A 144 -1.93 -5.06 4.28
C ASP A 144 -1.84 -4.24 2.97
N LEU A 145 -0.91 -4.60 2.10
CA LEU A 145 -0.66 -3.83 0.87
C LEU A 145 -1.88 -3.81 -0.07
N TYR A 146 -2.69 -4.88 -0.08
CA TYR A 146 -3.92 -4.93 -0.89
C TYR A 146 -5.00 -4.04 -0.30
N GLU A 147 -5.13 -4.02 1.03
CA GLU A 147 -6.11 -3.19 1.73
C GLU A 147 -5.85 -1.69 1.57
N ARG A 148 -4.58 -1.30 1.50
CA ARG A 148 -4.19 0.11 1.21
C ARG A 148 -4.66 0.51 -0.19
N SER A 149 -4.43 -0.35 -1.19
CA SER A 149 -4.89 -0.13 -2.57
C SER A 149 -6.42 -0.15 -2.67
N GLU A 150 -7.06 -1.10 -1.98
CA GLU A 150 -8.50 -1.25 -1.99
C GLU A 150 -9.20 -0.04 -1.36
N LEU A 151 -8.67 0.52 -0.28
CA LEU A 151 -9.18 1.76 0.30
C LEU A 151 -9.21 2.87 -0.74
N ALA A 152 -8.11 3.07 -1.48
CA ALA A 152 -8.04 4.07 -2.54
C ALA A 152 -9.06 3.83 -3.66
N ASN A 153 -9.26 2.57 -4.06
CA ASN A 153 -10.23 2.19 -5.07
C ASN A 153 -11.68 2.39 -4.57
N ARG A 154 -11.97 2.06 -3.32
CA ARG A 154 -13.31 2.23 -2.71
C ARG A 154 -13.73 3.68 -2.56
N VAL A 155 -12.80 4.56 -2.24
CA VAL A 155 -13.09 6.01 -2.16
C VAL A 155 -13.11 6.68 -3.53
N ASN A 156 -12.88 5.93 -4.62
CA ASN A 156 -12.72 6.46 -5.98
C ASN A 156 -11.71 7.62 -6.02
N ALA A 157 -10.54 7.41 -5.41
CA ALA A 157 -9.51 8.43 -5.37
C ALA A 157 -9.07 8.86 -6.78
N ASP A 158 -8.72 10.12 -6.94
CA ASP A 158 -8.14 10.66 -8.17
C ASP A 158 -6.65 10.34 -8.25
N LEU A 159 -5.95 10.35 -7.10
CA LEU A 159 -4.53 10.05 -6.98
C LEU A 159 -4.22 9.21 -5.75
N PHE A 160 -3.14 8.44 -5.85
CA PHE A 160 -2.54 7.68 -4.75
C PHE A 160 -1.06 8.05 -4.62
N VAL A 161 -0.62 8.41 -3.41
CA VAL A 161 0.77 8.75 -3.10
C VAL A 161 1.24 7.94 -1.91
N SER A 162 2.20 7.05 -2.12
CA SER A 162 2.89 6.31 -1.07
C SER A 162 4.24 6.97 -0.75
N ILE A 163 4.55 7.13 0.53
CA ILE A 163 5.79 7.74 1.02
C ILE A 163 6.63 6.68 1.72
N HIS A 164 7.87 6.53 1.28
CA HIS A 164 8.88 5.61 1.80
C HIS A 164 10.23 6.28 1.99
N CYS A 165 11.13 5.61 2.71
CA CYS A 165 12.55 5.95 2.79
C CYS A 165 13.37 4.75 2.33
N ASN A 166 14.25 4.98 1.37
CA ASN A 166 15.05 3.94 0.74
C ASN A 166 16.15 3.40 1.68
N SER A 167 16.68 2.25 1.32
CA SER A 167 17.79 1.61 2.02
C SER A 167 18.69 0.85 1.05
N ALA A 168 20.00 1.05 1.15
CA ALA A 168 21.01 0.34 0.37
C ALA A 168 22.18 -0.10 1.26
N PRO A 169 22.05 -1.13 2.10
CA PRO A 169 23.06 -1.53 3.09
C PRO A 169 24.41 -1.87 2.50
N THR A 170 24.44 -2.39 1.26
CA THR A 170 25.70 -2.73 0.57
C THR A 170 26.41 -1.55 -0.06
N VAL A 171 25.74 -0.40 -0.20
CA VAL A 171 26.28 0.84 -0.78
C VAL A 171 25.76 2.04 0.03
N PRO A 172 26.28 2.25 1.26
CA PRO A 172 25.76 3.29 2.16
C PRO A 172 26.02 4.73 1.68
N THR A 173 26.76 4.89 0.60
CA THR A 173 26.96 6.19 -0.05
C THR A 173 25.87 6.56 -1.06
N PHE A 174 24.92 5.66 -1.33
CA PHE A 174 23.76 6.01 -2.15
C PHE A 174 22.94 7.10 -1.49
N GLN A 175 22.46 8.02 -2.30
CA GLN A 175 21.67 9.17 -1.88
C GLN A 175 20.71 9.58 -2.99
N GLY A 176 19.66 10.31 -2.62
CA GLY A 176 18.76 10.97 -3.55
C GLY A 176 17.36 10.38 -3.56
N LEU A 177 16.48 11.09 -4.21
CA LEU A 177 15.06 10.84 -4.29
C LEU A 177 14.70 10.11 -5.59
N TYR A 178 13.86 9.06 -5.47
CA TYR A 178 13.23 8.36 -6.59
C TYR A 178 11.71 8.46 -6.48
N THR A 179 11.02 8.59 -7.61
CA THR A 179 9.59 8.36 -7.65
C THR A 179 9.26 7.17 -8.56
N TYR A 180 8.63 6.16 -7.97
CA TYR A 180 8.26 4.94 -8.66
C TYR A 180 6.82 4.98 -9.17
N TYR A 181 6.60 4.32 -10.32
CA TYR A 181 5.29 4.13 -10.93
C TYR A 181 5.13 2.70 -11.48
N TYR A 182 3.88 2.26 -11.72
CA TYR A 182 3.65 0.94 -12.30
C TYR A 182 3.98 0.92 -13.80
N PRO A 183 4.74 -0.09 -14.31
CA PRO A 183 5.37 -0.05 -15.64
C PRO A 183 4.42 0.22 -16.82
N THR A 184 3.18 -0.28 -16.75
CA THR A 184 2.21 -0.16 -17.85
C THR A 184 1.30 1.07 -17.73
N SER A 185 1.43 1.88 -16.69
CA SER A 185 0.59 3.04 -16.43
C SER A 185 1.23 4.32 -16.95
N SER A 186 0.79 4.80 -18.11
CA SER A 186 1.25 6.09 -18.64
C SER A 186 0.82 7.28 -17.77
N ARG A 187 -0.35 7.19 -17.13
CA ARG A 187 -0.85 8.21 -16.19
C ARG A 187 0.06 8.31 -14.96
N SER A 188 0.38 7.17 -14.34
CA SER A 188 1.28 7.14 -13.20
C SER A 188 2.69 7.61 -13.56
N LYS A 189 3.18 7.33 -14.78
CA LYS A 189 4.47 7.83 -15.25
C LYS A 189 4.50 9.36 -15.32
N ALA A 190 3.46 9.98 -15.89
CA ALA A 190 3.37 11.45 -15.96
C ALA A 190 3.24 12.08 -14.58
N PHE A 191 2.47 11.44 -13.68
CA PHE A 191 2.35 11.86 -12.28
C PHE A 191 3.67 11.74 -11.53
N ALA A 192 4.40 10.63 -11.70
CA ALA A 192 5.71 10.43 -11.08
C ALA A 192 6.71 11.51 -11.49
N GLN A 193 6.70 11.93 -12.77
CA GLN A 193 7.59 13.00 -13.25
C GLN A 193 7.25 14.33 -12.58
N ALA A 194 5.97 14.70 -12.50
CA ALA A 194 5.56 15.94 -11.84
C ALA A 194 5.95 15.97 -10.36
N VAL A 195 5.75 14.85 -9.64
CA VAL A 195 6.14 14.73 -8.23
C VAL A 195 7.66 14.78 -8.07
N GLN A 196 8.42 14.04 -8.89
CA GLN A 196 9.88 13.99 -8.83
C GLN A 196 10.49 15.38 -8.99
N ASP A 197 10.10 16.08 -10.07
CA ASP A 197 10.64 17.41 -10.40
C ASP A 197 10.35 18.42 -9.29
N ALA A 198 9.11 18.46 -8.81
CA ALA A 198 8.69 19.42 -7.78
C ALA A 198 9.30 19.10 -6.40
N ALA A 199 9.39 17.82 -6.03
CA ALA A 199 9.98 17.40 -4.75
C ALA A 199 11.47 17.69 -4.69
N CYS A 200 12.24 17.39 -5.75
CA CYS A 200 13.66 17.70 -5.83
C CYS A 200 13.90 19.21 -5.83
N ALA A 201 13.12 19.98 -6.59
CA ALA A 201 13.27 21.44 -6.63
C ALA A 201 13.00 22.12 -5.27
N ALA A 202 12.05 21.60 -4.49
CA ALA A 202 11.69 22.19 -3.19
C ALA A 202 12.68 21.79 -2.06
N SER A 203 13.09 20.52 -2.04
CA SER A 203 13.91 19.96 -0.95
C SER A 203 15.41 20.11 -1.15
N GLY A 204 15.86 20.27 -2.41
CA GLY A 204 17.26 20.18 -2.77
C GLY A 204 17.82 18.76 -2.68
N ALA A 205 16.96 17.73 -2.68
CA ALA A 205 17.37 16.34 -2.77
C ALA A 205 18.10 16.08 -4.10
N VAL A 206 19.04 15.15 -4.08
CA VAL A 206 19.67 14.66 -5.31
C VAL A 206 18.61 13.96 -6.16
N ASP A 207 18.39 14.44 -7.36
CA ASP A 207 17.43 13.85 -8.29
C ASP A 207 17.97 12.55 -8.89
N ARG A 208 17.28 11.45 -8.64
CA ARG A 208 17.54 10.13 -9.23
C ARG A 208 16.56 9.77 -10.33
N GLY A 209 15.61 10.65 -10.60
CA GLY A 209 14.60 10.47 -11.62
C GLY A 209 13.48 9.52 -11.22
N ILE A 210 12.67 9.18 -12.21
CA ILE A 210 11.56 8.24 -12.04
C ILE A 210 11.98 6.83 -12.46
N ALA A 211 11.42 5.83 -11.79
CA ALA A 211 11.65 4.42 -12.12
C ALA A 211 10.34 3.63 -12.10
N SER A 212 10.29 2.51 -12.83
CA SER A 212 9.13 1.64 -12.79
C SER A 212 9.36 0.44 -11.86
N ALA A 213 8.35 0.09 -11.08
CA ALA A 213 8.39 -1.08 -10.21
C ALA A 213 7.01 -1.77 -10.10
N ASN A 214 7.03 -3.08 -9.88
CA ASN A 214 5.82 -3.88 -9.69
C ASN A 214 5.44 -3.95 -8.20
N PHE A 215 5.30 -2.80 -7.55
CA PHE A 215 4.81 -2.75 -6.18
C PHE A 215 3.29 -2.98 -6.13
N VAL A 216 2.83 -3.70 -5.11
CA VAL A 216 1.41 -4.04 -4.94
C VAL A 216 0.55 -2.77 -4.91
N VAL A 217 0.92 -1.79 -4.11
CA VAL A 217 0.17 -0.53 -3.96
C VAL A 217 0.11 0.32 -5.24
N LEU A 218 1.02 0.09 -6.20
CA LEU A 218 0.98 0.76 -7.50
C LEU A 218 0.23 -0.04 -8.56
N ARG A 219 0.26 -1.38 -8.45
CA ARG A 219 -0.38 -2.29 -9.40
C ARG A 219 -1.87 -2.41 -9.17
N GLU A 220 -2.29 -2.48 -7.91
CA GLU A 220 -3.67 -2.78 -7.53
C GLU A 220 -4.56 -1.53 -7.42
N THR A 221 -4.00 -0.33 -7.60
CA THR A 221 -4.74 0.94 -7.63
C THR A 221 -5.29 1.25 -9.01
N ASN A 222 -6.53 1.77 -9.08
CA ASN A 222 -7.24 2.08 -10.32
C ASN A 222 -6.96 3.50 -10.86
N MET A 223 -6.29 4.34 -10.08
CA MET A 223 -5.96 5.74 -10.41
C MET A 223 -4.47 5.90 -10.75
N ALA A 224 -4.03 7.13 -11.04
CA ALA A 224 -2.61 7.43 -11.10
C ALA A 224 -2.00 7.29 -9.70
N ALA A 225 -0.95 6.48 -9.59
CA ALA A 225 -0.32 6.10 -8.33
C ALA A 225 1.19 6.21 -8.40
N VAL A 226 1.80 6.74 -7.34
CA VAL A 226 3.25 6.87 -7.19
C VAL A 226 3.70 6.41 -5.81
N LEU A 227 4.96 5.94 -5.73
CA LEU A 227 5.67 5.69 -4.50
C LEU A 227 6.95 6.52 -4.51
N VAL A 228 7.09 7.39 -3.51
CA VAL A 228 8.21 8.31 -3.38
C VAL A 228 9.17 7.75 -2.34
N GLU A 229 10.38 7.40 -2.78
CA GLU A 229 11.53 7.08 -1.94
C GLU A 229 12.28 8.37 -1.63
N THR A 230 12.07 8.90 -0.47
CA THR A 230 12.42 10.28 -0.09
C THR A 230 13.92 10.53 0.16
N GLY A 231 14.70 9.46 0.28
CA GLY A 231 16.13 9.44 0.52
C GLY A 231 16.56 8.12 1.14
N PHE A 232 17.87 7.88 1.26
CA PHE A 232 18.43 6.62 1.75
C PHE A 232 18.76 6.70 3.24
N MET A 233 18.06 5.93 4.06
CA MET A 233 18.34 5.85 5.51
C MET A 233 19.72 5.27 5.83
N THR A 234 20.32 4.50 4.91
CA THR A 234 21.71 4.01 5.01
C THR A 234 22.75 5.11 4.88
N ASN A 235 22.41 6.26 4.32
CA ASN A 235 23.29 7.39 4.17
C ASN A 235 23.09 8.35 5.36
N VAL A 236 24.15 8.55 6.16
CA VAL A 236 24.07 9.33 7.41
C VAL A 236 23.64 10.79 7.17
N GLU A 237 24.08 11.40 6.07
CA GLU A 237 23.68 12.77 5.73
C GLU A 237 22.20 12.85 5.35
N GLU A 238 21.70 11.87 4.56
CA GLU A 238 20.30 11.81 4.22
C GLU A 238 19.42 11.45 5.43
N LEU A 239 19.83 10.49 6.25
CA LEU A 239 19.10 10.17 7.48
C LEU A 239 18.97 11.40 8.38
N THR A 240 20.05 12.19 8.52
CA THR A 240 19.99 13.45 9.29
C THR A 240 18.97 14.42 8.70
N ARG A 241 18.92 14.56 7.37
CA ARG A 241 17.89 15.40 6.70
C ARG A 241 16.49 14.84 6.87
N LEU A 242 16.32 13.51 6.71
CA LEU A 242 15.03 12.85 6.86
C LEU A 242 14.46 12.98 8.28
N CYS A 243 15.32 13.15 9.30
CA CYS A 243 14.91 13.46 10.68
C CYS A 243 14.64 14.96 10.92
N ASP A 244 15.02 15.85 10.01
CA ASP A 244 14.82 17.29 10.15
C ASP A 244 13.39 17.70 9.71
N GLU A 245 12.62 18.24 10.64
CA GLU A 245 11.23 18.67 10.41
C GLU A 245 11.11 19.72 9.29
N THR A 246 12.08 20.62 9.17
CA THR A 246 12.09 21.67 8.14
C THR A 246 12.35 21.07 6.75
N TYR A 247 13.24 20.10 6.68
CA TYR A 247 13.50 19.37 5.45
C TYR A 247 12.28 18.56 5.01
N GLN A 248 11.65 17.81 5.93
CA GLN A 248 10.42 17.06 5.66
C GLN A 248 9.32 17.99 5.15
N GLN A 249 9.14 19.16 5.78
CA GLN A 249 8.14 20.14 5.37
C GLN A 249 8.36 20.61 3.92
N LYS A 250 9.57 21.03 3.58
CA LYS A 250 9.92 21.45 2.20
C LYS A 250 9.74 20.33 1.19
N LEU A 251 10.12 19.12 1.56
CA LEU A 251 9.96 17.94 0.70
C LEU A 251 8.48 17.69 0.41
N MET A 252 7.62 17.72 1.44
CA MET A 252 6.18 17.49 1.28
C MET A 252 5.46 18.64 0.57
N GLU A 253 5.92 19.89 0.72
CA GLU A 253 5.49 21.02 -0.11
C GLU A 253 5.80 20.80 -1.59
N GLY A 254 6.97 20.20 -1.88
CA GLY A 254 7.34 19.79 -3.24
C GLY A 254 6.42 18.69 -3.77
N VAL A 255 6.16 17.64 -2.98
CA VAL A 255 5.24 16.56 -3.37
C VAL A 255 3.83 17.11 -3.61
N ALA A 256 3.30 17.96 -2.72
CA ALA A 256 1.99 18.60 -2.89
C ALA A 256 1.92 19.42 -4.18
N ARG A 257 2.96 20.20 -4.48
CA ARG A 257 3.06 20.94 -5.76
C ARG A 257 2.99 20.00 -6.95
N GLY A 258 3.72 18.88 -6.94
CA GLY A 258 3.68 17.88 -7.99
C GLY A 258 2.28 17.25 -8.16
N VAL A 259 1.54 17.04 -7.06
CA VAL A 259 0.12 16.64 -7.09
C VAL A 259 -0.72 17.69 -7.81
N GLY A 260 -0.60 18.96 -7.42
CA GLY A 260 -1.33 20.06 -8.04
C GLY A 260 -1.00 20.26 -9.52
N ASP A 261 0.29 20.23 -9.88
CA ASP A 261 0.76 20.38 -11.26
C ASP A 261 0.20 19.28 -12.15
N TYR A 262 0.21 18.03 -11.67
CA TYR A 262 -0.36 16.93 -12.42
C TYR A 262 -1.88 17.06 -12.59
N LEU A 263 -2.63 17.36 -11.53
CA LEU A 263 -4.09 17.53 -11.61
C LEU A 263 -4.47 18.69 -12.54
N ASN A 264 -3.71 19.79 -12.53
CA ASN A 264 -3.91 20.92 -13.43
C ASN A 264 -3.60 20.62 -14.90
N SER A 265 -2.81 19.59 -15.18
CA SER A 265 -2.52 19.10 -16.53
C SER A 265 -3.63 18.24 -17.13
N LEU A 266 -4.57 17.77 -16.29
CA LEU A 266 -5.70 16.97 -16.73
C LEU A 266 -6.84 17.86 -17.29
N PRO A 267 -7.67 17.31 -18.18
CA PRO A 267 -8.91 18.00 -18.57
C PRO A 267 -9.75 18.27 -17.29
N ARG A 268 -10.31 19.47 -17.20
CA ARG A 268 -11.20 19.81 -16.07
C ARG A 268 -12.37 18.84 -15.99
N LYS A 269 -12.66 18.39 -14.74
CA LYS A 269 -13.86 17.60 -14.44
C LYS A 269 -15.14 18.35 -14.82
#